data_0e415dcb83b88657345c223676e6f279
#
_entry.id   0e415dcb83b88657345c223676e6f279
#
_cell.length_a   1.000
_cell.length_b   1.000
_cell.length_c   1.000
_cell.angle_alpha   90.00
_cell.angle_beta   90.00
_cell.angle_gamma   90.00
#
_symmetry.space_group_name_H-M   'P 1'
#
loop_
_entity.id
_entity.type
_entity.pdbx_description
1 polymer ?
#
loop_
_entity_poly.entity_id
_entity_poly.type
_entity_poly.pdbx_seq_one_letter_code
_entity_poly.pdbx_strand_id
1 'polypeptide(L)'
;MIELSIAEIADITGGRLSDITAEQAAATKVTGTVEFDSRKVTPGGLFLALPGARSDGHDHAADAVAAGAVAVLAARPVGVPAIVVDPEPPDPSRGAGVLEHDTDGSGAAVLAALGRLARAVADELVAGGLRIVGVTGSSGKTSTKDLLAAVLAPLGSVVAPPGS
;
A
#
# COMPACT_ATOMS: atom_id res chain seq x y z
N MET A 1 1.97 6.12 -9.99
CA MET A 1 2.62 6.26 -8.66
C MET A 1 3.98 6.89 -8.89
N ILE A 2 4.50 7.66 -7.94
CA ILE A 2 5.90 8.11 -7.96
C ILE A 2 6.77 6.84 -7.98
N GLU A 3 7.79 6.80 -8.85
CA GLU A 3 8.69 5.65 -8.94
C GLU A 3 9.65 5.64 -7.75
N LEU A 4 9.39 4.79 -6.78
CA LEU A 4 10.27 4.55 -5.64
C LEU A 4 11.00 3.22 -5.80
N SER A 5 12.27 3.19 -5.44
CA SER A 5 13.03 1.94 -5.31
C SER A 5 12.56 1.13 -4.09
N ILE A 6 12.80 -0.19 -4.11
CA ILE A 6 12.50 -1.05 -2.96
C ILE A 6 13.25 -0.56 -1.71
N ALA A 7 14.48 -0.05 -1.86
CA ALA A 7 15.26 0.50 -0.76
C ALA A 7 14.60 1.75 -0.15
N GLU A 8 14.17 2.71 -0.98
CA GLU A 8 13.44 3.91 -0.51
C GLU A 8 12.14 3.54 0.20
N ILE A 9 11.40 2.54 -0.33
CA ILE A 9 10.19 2.05 0.34
C ILE A 9 10.52 1.41 1.69
N ALA A 10 11.61 0.64 1.79
CA ALA A 10 12.05 0.07 3.06
C ALA A 10 12.36 1.17 4.09
N ASP A 11 13.09 2.21 3.69
CA ASP A 11 13.42 3.36 4.55
C ASP A 11 12.14 4.10 5.01
N ILE A 12 11.22 4.40 4.09
CA ILE A 12 9.97 5.10 4.39
C ILE A 12 9.09 4.28 5.33
N THR A 13 9.01 2.98 5.11
CA THR A 13 8.16 2.07 5.90
C THR A 13 8.80 1.64 7.21
N GLY A 14 10.11 1.89 7.41
CA GLY A 14 10.88 1.39 8.53
C GLY A 14 11.05 -0.13 8.49
N GLY A 15 10.93 -0.74 7.32
CA GLY A 15 11.08 -2.16 7.11
C GLY A 15 12.52 -2.56 6.81
N ARG A 16 12.85 -3.83 7.00
CA ARG A 16 14.14 -4.40 6.60
C ARG A 16 14.00 -5.22 5.32
N LEU A 17 15.04 -5.24 4.51
CA LEU A 17 15.10 -6.04 3.30
C LEU A 17 15.24 -7.53 3.64
N SER A 18 14.52 -8.40 2.93
CA SER A 18 14.63 -9.86 2.99
C SER A 18 14.65 -10.44 1.58
N ASP A 19 15.49 -11.45 1.37
CA ASP A 19 15.63 -12.18 0.11
C ASP A 19 15.94 -11.29 -1.12
N ILE A 20 16.58 -10.14 -0.87
CA ILE A 20 17.07 -9.18 -1.86
C ILE A 20 18.29 -8.46 -1.29
N THR A 21 19.30 -8.20 -2.12
CA THR A 21 20.48 -7.41 -1.69
C THR A 21 20.15 -5.92 -1.67
N ALA A 22 20.91 -5.15 -0.88
CA ALA A 22 20.73 -3.69 -0.85
C ALA A 22 20.96 -3.04 -2.23
N GLU A 23 21.91 -3.57 -3.02
CA GLU A 23 22.18 -3.09 -4.37
C GLU A 23 21.00 -3.36 -5.31
N GLN A 24 20.44 -4.57 -5.28
CA GLN A 24 19.25 -4.91 -6.06
C GLN A 24 18.04 -4.08 -5.64
N ALA A 25 17.85 -3.88 -4.33
CA ALA A 25 16.74 -3.08 -3.80
C ALA A 25 16.84 -1.60 -4.21
N ALA A 26 18.04 -1.05 -4.29
CA ALA A 26 18.25 0.32 -4.76
C ALA A 26 18.03 0.46 -6.28
N ALA A 27 18.35 -0.58 -7.05
CA ALA A 27 18.20 -0.56 -8.51
C ALA A 27 16.76 -0.88 -8.99
N THR A 28 15.98 -1.61 -8.19
CA THR A 28 14.64 -2.05 -8.58
C THR A 28 13.58 -1.07 -8.11
N LYS A 29 12.80 -0.53 -9.05
CA LYS A 29 11.71 0.42 -8.77
C LYS A 29 10.34 -0.24 -8.83
N VAL A 30 9.44 0.22 -7.97
CA VAL A 30 8.02 -0.11 -8.03
C VAL A 30 7.34 0.83 -9.03
N THR A 31 6.89 0.29 -10.15
CA THR A 31 6.26 1.03 -11.25
C THR A 31 4.83 0.56 -11.54
N GLY A 32 4.47 -0.61 -11.02
CA GLY A 32 3.15 -1.22 -11.16
C GLY A 32 2.17 -0.84 -10.05
N THR A 33 1.16 -1.68 -9.86
CA THR A 33 0.12 -1.50 -8.83
C THR A 33 0.60 -1.90 -7.44
N VAL A 34 -0.02 -1.31 -6.42
CA VAL A 34 0.07 -1.79 -5.02
C VAL A 34 -1.19 -2.59 -4.74
N GLU A 35 -1.06 -3.89 -4.51
CA GLU A 35 -2.18 -4.83 -4.45
C GLU A 35 -2.06 -5.79 -3.27
N PHE A 36 -3.19 -6.18 -2.71
CA PHE A 36 -3.32 -7.25 -1.71
C PHE A 36 -3.93 -8.54 -2.29
N ASP A 37 -4.41 -8.51 -3.53
CA ASP A 37 -4.85 -9.68 -4.29
C ASP A 37 -3.75 -10.05 -5.30
N SER A 38 -3.05 -11.18 -5.08
CA SER A 38 -1.93 -11.62 -5.92
C SER A 38 -2.30 -11.76 -7.40
N ARG A 39 -3.58 -12.00 -7.71
CA ARG A 39 -4.10 -12.14 -9.08
C ARG A 39 -4.26 -10.82 -9.82
N LYS A 40 -4.22 -9.69 -9.10
CA LYS A 40 -4.37 -8.33 -9.64
C LYS A 40 -3.05 -7.59 -9.73
N VAL A 41 -1.97 -8.20 -9.27
CA VAL A 41 -0.63 -7.63 -9.38
C VAL A 41 -0.27 -7.42 -10.84
N THR A 42 0.24 -6.24 -11.15
CA THR A 42 0.77 -5.91 -12.48
C THR A 42 2.30 -5.95 -12.48
N PRO A 43 2.95 -6.12 -13.64
CA PRO A 43 4.40 -6.05 -13.73
C PRO A 43 4.97 -4.79 -13.07
N GLY A 44 5.99 -4.96 -12.24
CA GLY A 44 6.56 -3.87 -11.43
C GLY A 44 5.79 -3.55 -10.15
N GLY A 45 4.77 -4.33 -9.77
CA GLY A 45 3.91 -4.08 -8.62
C GLY A 45 4.55 -4.35 -7.26
N LEU A 46 3.91 -3.83 -6.22
CA LEU A 46 4.17 -4.14 -4.82
C LEU A 46 3.00 -4.94 -4.26
N PHE A 47 3.26 -6.14 -3.77
CA PHE A 47 2.24 -6.96 -3.13
C PHE A 47 2.20 -6.72 -1.61
N LEU A 48 1.02 -6.64 -1.03
CA LEU A 48 0.79 -6.48 0.40
C LEU A 48 0.34 -7.81 1.00
N ALA A 49 1.17 -8.42 1.84
CA ALA A 49 0.86 -9.68 2.51
C ALA A 49 -0.01 -9.40 3.75
N LEU A 50 -1.32 -9.52 3.61
CA LEU A 50 -2.28 -9.31 4.69
C LEU A 50 -2.93 -10.64 5.10
N PRO A 51 -3.16 -10.87 6.42
CA PRO A 51 -3.95 -11.99 6.87
C PRO A 51 -5.40 -11.81 6.41
N GLY A 52 -5.96 -12.84 5.83
CA GLY A 52 -7.34 -12.84 5.33
C GLY A 52 -8.19 -13.92 5.99
N ALA A 53 -9.51 -13.88 5.76
CA ALA A 53 -10.49 -14.81 6.35
C ALA A 53 -10.28 -16.28 5.98
N ARG A 54 -9.67 -16.56 4.83
CA ARG A 54 -9.55 -17.93 4.27
C ARG A 54 -8.10 -18.36 4.04
N SER A 55 -7.19 -17.41 3.88
CA SER A 55 -5.77 -17.67 3.62
C SER A 55 -4.95 -16.48 4.06
N ASP A 56 -3.70 -16.72 4.44
CA ASP A 56 -2.74 -15.68 4.75
C ASP A 56 -2.09 -15.17 3.47
N GLY A 57 -2.08 -13.86 3.27
CA GLY A 57 -1.43 -13.23 2.11
C GLY A 57 0.07 -13.53 2.01
N HIS A 58 0.72 -13.83 3.13
CA HIS A 58 2.14 -14.23 3.13
C HIS A 58 2.36 -15.53 2.36
N ASP A 59 1.39 -16.44 2.34
CA ASP A 59 1.48 -17.72 1.62
C ASP A 59 1.37 -17.53 0.09
N HIS A 60 0.88 -16.37 -0.36
CA HIS A 60 0.72 -16.01 -1.77
C HIS A 60 1.84 -15.11 -2.31
N ALA A 61 2.89 -14.89 -1.52
CA ALA A 61 4.01 -14.01 -1.91
C ALA A 61 4.72 -14.50 -3.19
N ALA A 62 4.97 -15.80 -3.30
CA ALA A 62 5.59 -16.38 -4.50
C ALA A 62 4.70 -16.23 -5.74
N ASP A 63 3.38 -16.43 -5.60
CA ASP A 63 2.41 -16.25 -6.69
C ASP A 63 2.37 -14.79 -7.14
N ALA A 64 2.43 -13.84 -6.21
CA ALA A 64 2.45 -12.42 -6.52
C ALA A 64 3.71 -12.02 -7.30
N VAL A 65 4.88 -12.55 -6.92
CA VAL A 65 6.14 -12.32 -7.66
C VAL A 65 6.06 -12.97 -9.04
N ALA A 66 5.52 -14.18 -9.15
CA ALA A 66 5.30 -14.83 -10.45
C ALA A 66 4.33 -14.04 -11.35
N ALA A 67 3.37 -13.33 -10.77
CA ALA A 67 2.44 -12.43 -11.48
C ALA A 67 3.07 -11.09 -11.85
N GLY A 68 4.26 -10.75 -11.33
CA GLY A 68 5.01 -9.56 -11.71
C GLY A 68 5.30 -8.58 -10.58
N ALA A 69 5.01 -8.91 -9.30
CA ALA A 69 5.47 -8.11 -8.18
C ALA A 69 7.01 -8.08 -8.14
N VAL A 70 7.58 -6.92 -7.91
CA VAL A 70 9.04 -6.77 -7.72
C VAL A 70 9.44 -6.90 -6.26
N ALA A 71 8.49 -6.71 -5.35
CA ALA A 71 8.68 -6.93 -3.91
C ALA A 71 7.34 -7.20 -3.21
N VAL A 72 7.45 -7.73 -2.00
CA VAL A 72 6.34 -7.96 -1.08
C VAL A 72 6.55 -7.12 0.17
N LEU A 73 5.52 -6.40 0.62
CA LEU A 73 5.49 -5.79 1.95
C LEU A 73 4.83 -6.80 2.91
N ALA A 74 5.58 -7.30 3.86
CA ALA A 74 5.22 -8.43 4.70
C ALA A 74 5.59 -8.19 6.17
N ALA A 75 5.00 -8.94 7.09
CA ALA A 75 5.35 -8.91 8.51
C ALA A 75 6.35 -10.01 8.93
N ARG A 76 6.74 -10.87 7.98
CA ARG A 76 7.76 -11.92 8.16
C ARG A 76 8.45 -12.21 6.83
N PRO A 77 9.65 -12.84 6.83
CA PRO A 77 10.27 -13.32 5.60
C PRO A 77 9.35 -14.28 4.84
N VAL A 78 9.30 -14.15 3.52
CA VAL A 78 8.38 -14.92 2.64
C VAL A 78 9.11 -15.67 1.53
N GLY A 79 10.45 -15.73 1.57
CA GLY A 79 11.28 -16.52 0.62
C GLY A 79 11.36 -15.90 -0.78
N VAL A 80 10.90 -14.67 -0.96
CA VAL A 80 11.01 -13.86 -2.19
C VAL A 80 11.38 -12.42 -1.80
N PRO A 81 11.81 -11.57 -2.75
CA PRO A 81 12.16 -10.18 -2.45
C PRO A 81 11.08 -9.47 -1.63
N ALA A 82 11.42 -9.05 -0.42
CA ALA A 82 10.45 -8.47 0.50
C ALA A 82 11.01 -7.33 1.35
N ILE A 83 10.11 -6.45 1.77
CA ILE A 83 10.29 -5.48 2.82
C ILE A 83 9.52 -6.01 4.03
N VAL A 84 10.23 -6.36 5.09
CA VAL A 84 9.65 -6.97 6.30
C VAL A 84 9.53 -5.92 7.39
N VAL A 85 8.31 -5.70 7.87
CA VAL A 85 8.00 -4.84 9.02
C VAL A 85 7.66 -5.71 10.22
N ASP A 86 8.10 -5.31 11.40
CA ASP A 86 7.85 -6.11 12.60
C ASP A 86 6.37 -6.01 13.02
N PRO A 87 5.73 -7.13 13.38
CA PRO A 87 4.36 -7.12 13.90
C PRO A 87 4.19 -6.17 15.09
N GLU A 88 3.12 -5.39 15.07
CA GLU A 88 2.74 -4.57 16.21
C GLU A 88 1.74 -5.33 17.09
N PRO A 89 1.79 -5.17 18.43
CA PRO A 89 0.79 -5.78 19.29
C PRO A 89 -0.62 -5.40 18.82
N PRO A 90 -1.58 -6.34 18.81
CA PRO A 90 -2.95 -6.05 18.42
C PRO A 90 -3.53 -4.94 19.29
N ASP A 91 -4.02 -3.87 18.68
CA ASP A 91 -4.71 -2.78 19.38
C ASP A 91 -6.23 -3.06 19.31
N PRO A 92 -6.86 -3.46 20.43
CA PRO A 92 -8.28 -3.78 20.48
C PRO A 92 -9.19 -2.56 20.20
N SER A 93 -8.65 -1.33 20.21
CA SER A 93 -9.39 -0.13 19.87
C SER A 93 -9.50 0.11 18.36
N ARG A 94 -8.66 -0.53 17.55
CA ARG A 94 -8.76 -0.53 16.09
C ARG A 94 -9.85 -1.51 15.69
N GLY A 95 -11.04 -1.01 15.49
CA GLY A 95 -12.26 -1.78 15.28
C GLY A 95 -12.22 -2.79 14.14
N ALA A 96 -13.23 -3.64 14.11
CA ALA A 96 -13.50 -4.66 13.10
C ALA A 96 -13.39 -4.12 11.65
N GLY A 97 -12.95 -4.95 10.74
CA GLY A 97 -12.81 -4.64 9.32
C GLY A 97 -11.66 -5.46 8.71
N VAL A 98 -10.78 -4.81 7.98
CA VAL A 98 -9.64 -5.47 7.28
C VAL A 98 -8.73 -6.26 8.25
N LEU A 99 -8.74 -5.90 9.54
CA LEU A 99 -7.93 -6.53 10.60
C LEU A 99 -8.72 -7.54 11.46
N GLU A 100 -9.95 -7.91 11.09
CA GLU A 100 -10.76 -8.86 11.87
C GLU A 100 -10.07 -10.22 12.05
N HIS A 101 -9.21 -10.62 11.11
CA HIS A 101 -8.47 -11.89 11.13
C HIS A 101 -7.00 -11.73 11.51
N ASP A 102 -6.58 -10.51 11.92
CA ASP A 102 -5.22 -10.21 12.34
C ASP A 102 -5.03 -10.56 13.82
N THR A 103 -4.61 -11.77 14.10
CA THR A 103 -4.47 -12.28 15.47
C THR A 103 -3.09 -12.03 16.07
N ASP A 104 -2.09 -11.75 15.25
CA ASP A 104 -0.69 -11.59 15.66
C ASP A 104 -0.11 -10.17 15.40
N GLY A 105 -0.93 -9.25 14.88
CA GLY A 105 -0.52 -7.89 14.55
C GLY A 105 0.23 -7.74 13.23
N SER A 106 0.34 -8.80 12.44
CA SER A 106 1.02 -8.78 11.15
C SER A 106 0.32 -7.88 10.14
N GLY A 107 -1.01 -7.96 10.07
CA GLY A 107 -1.82 -7.12 9.20
C GLY A 107 -1.78 -5.65 9.60
N ALA A 108 -1.83 -5.37 10.91
CA ALA A 108 -1.71 -4.01 11.44
C ALA A 108 -0.37 -3.38 11.07
N ALA A 109 0.73 -4.12 11.19
CA ALA A 109 2.07 -3.65 10.83
C ALA A 109 2.19 -3.33 9.33
N VAL A 110 1.69 -4.22 8.46
CA VAL A 110 1.70 -4.01 7.00
C VAL A 110 0.85 -2.80 6.63
N LEU A 111 -0.34 -2.63 7.22
CA LEU A 111 -1.20 -1.46 6.95
C LEU A 111 -0.60 -0.16 7.50
N ALA A 112 0.07 -0.19 8.65
CA ALA A 112 0.78 0.97 9.18
C ALA A 112 1.95 1.38 8.27
N ALA A 113 2.70 0.41 7.76
CA ALA A 113 3.76 0.63 6.79
C ALA A 113 3.22 1.22 5.47
N LEU A 114 2.11 0.68 4.95
CA LEU A 114 1.42 1.23 3.80
C LEU A 114 0.97 2.67 4.05
N GLY A 115 0.47 2.97 5.25
CA GLY A 115 0.10 4.33 5.65
C GLY A 115 1.29 5.30 5.61
N ARG A 116 2.47 4.88 6.10
CA ARG A 116 3.72 5.67 5.99
C ARG A 116 4.11 5.92 4.53
N LEU A 117 4.04 4.88 3.69
CA LEU A 117 4.32 4.99 2.27
C LEU A 117 3.35 5.94 1.58
N ALA A 118 2.05 5.79 1.82
CA ALA A 118 1.01 6.65 1.26
C ALA A 118 1.21 8.12 1.68
N ARG A 119 1.59 8.35 2.93
CA ARG A 119 1.89 9.69 3.44
C ARG A 119 3.09 10.31 2.72
N ALA A 120 4.20 9.58 2.58
CA ALA A 120 5.39 10.08 1.90
C ALA A 120 5.11 10.43 0.43
N VAL A 121 4.37 9.55 -0.28
CA VAL A 121 3.94 9.81 -1.66
C VAL A 121 3.04 11.03 -1.74
N ALA A 122 2.09 11.18 -0.82
CA ALA A 122 1.19 12.33 -0.79
C ALA A 122 1.95 13.64 -0.53
N ASP A 123 2.90 13.65 0.41
CA ASP A 123 3.71 14.82 0.73
C ASP A 123 4.57 15.27 -0.45
N GLU A 124 5.17 14.34 -1.20
CA GLU A 124 5.94 14.64 -2.40
C GLU A 124 5.06 15.19 -3.52
N LEU A 125 3.88 14.61 -3.74
CA LEU A 125 2.92 15.09 -4.72
C LEU A 125 2.41 16.50 -4.36
N VAL A 126 2.15 16.76 -3.08
CA VAL A 126 1.74 18.09 -2.59
C VAL A 126 2.85 19.11 -2.80
N ALA A 127 4.11 18.74 -2.53
CA ALA A 127 5.27 19.58 -2.84
C ALA A 127 5.38 19.88 -4.35
N GLY A 128 4.96 18.94 -5.20
CA GLY A 128 4.86 19.08 -6.66
C GLY A 128 3.60 19.85 -7.14
N GLY A 129 2.76 20.35 -6.22
CA GLY A 129 1.58 21.16 -6.55
C GLY A 129 0.24 20.44 -6.50
N LEU A 130 0.19 19.16 -6.12
CA LEU A 130 -1.08 18.45 -5.89
C LEU A 130 -1.85 19.14 -4.75
N ARG A 131 -3.15 19.29 -4.94
CA ARG A 131 -4.08 19.72 -3.88
C ARG A 131 -5.02 18.58 -3.53
N ILE A 132 -5.07 18.24 -2.25
CA ILE A 132 -5.92 17.17 -1.72
C ILE A 132 -7.12 17.82 -1.03
N VAL A 133 -8.33 17.41 -1.41
CA VAL A 133 -9.58 17.83 -0.78
C VAL A 133 -10.21 16.63 -0.10
N GLY A 134 -10.34 16.68 1.23
CA GLY A 134 -11.02 15.66 2.02
C GLY A 134 -12.51 16.00 2.20
N VAL A 135 -13.40 15.04 1.95
CA VAL A 135 -14.84 15.18 2.17
C VAL A 135 -15.26 14.23 3.29
N THR A 136 -15.81 14.77 4.37
CA THR A 136 -16.33 14.01 5.52
C THR A 136 -17.81 14.29 5.72
N GLY A 137 -18.52 13.38 6.38
CA GLY A 137 -19.94 13.51 6.71
C GLY A 137 -20.65 12.15 6.78
N SER A 138 -21.84 12.11 7.38
CA SER A 138 -22.67 10.90 7.50
C SER A 138 -23.35 10.54 6.18
N SER A 139 -23.67 11.52 5.33
CA SER A 139 -24.34 11.34 4.03
C SER A 139 -23.82 12.35 3.01
N GLY A 140 -24.06 12.10 1.73
CA GLY A 140 -23.73 13.03 0.64
C GLY A 140 -22.24 13.08 0.22
N LYS A 141 -21.36 12.32 0.86
CA LYS A 141 -19.92 12.31 0.53
C LYS A 141 -19.64 12.04 -0.95
N THR A 142 -20.27 10.98 -1.49
CA THR A 142 -20.08 10.57 -2.90
C THR A 142 -20.56 11.65 -3.84
N SER A 143 -21.76 12.18 -3.63
CA SER A 143 -22.31 13.27 -4.47
C SER A 143 -21.46 14.53 -4.40
N THR A 144 -20.99 14.92 -3.20
CA THR A 144 -20.11 16.08 -3.02
C THR A 144 -18.77 15.87 -3.75
N LYS A 145 -18.19 14.68 -3.65
CA LYS A 145 -16.95 14.33 -4.36
C LYS A 145 -17.14 14.43 -5.88
N ASP A 146 -18.25 13.90 -6.41
CA ASP A 146 -18.52 13.91 -7.86
C ASP A 146 -18.76 15.34 -8.37
N LEU A 147 -19.49 16.15 -7.60
CA LEU A 147 -19.70 17.58 -7.92
C LEU A 147 -18.39 18.36 -7.90
N LEU A 148 -17.55 18.15 -6.87
CA LEU A 148 -16.22 18.78 -6.80
C LEU A 148 -15.35 18.38 -7.98
N ALA A 149 -15.34 17.10 -8.36
CA ALA A 149 -14.59 16.63 -9.52
C ALA A 149 -15.02 17.36 -10.80
N ALA A 150 -16.34 17.51 -11.02
CA ALA A 150 -16.89 18.22 -12.17
C ALA A 150 -16.52 19.71 -12.17
N VAL A 151 -16.61 20.37 -11.01
CA VAL A 151 -16.31 21.82 -10.88
C VAL A 151 -14.80 22.09 -11.04
N LEU A 152 -13.95 21.19 -10.58
CA LEU A 152 -12.50 21.35 -10.63
C LEU A 152 -11.87 20.93 -11.97
N ALA A 153 -12.56 20.07 -12.75
CA ALA A 153 -12.05 19.59 -14.03
C ALA A 153 -11.57 20.67 -15.02
N PRO A 154 -12.22 21.85 -15.13
CA PRO A 154 -11.72 22.91 -15.98
C PRO A 154 -10.41 23.56 -15.49
N LEU A 155 -10.03 23.35 -14.23
CA LEU A 155 -8.84 23.96 -13.63
C LEU A 155 -7.59 23.06 -13.76
N GLY A 156 -7.76 21.80 -14.16
CA GLY A 156 -6.64 20.86 -14.32
C GLY A 156 -7.05 19.41 -14.20
N SER A 157 -6.06 18.53 -14.09
CA SER A 157 -6.30 17.09 -13.89
C SER A 157 -6.89 16.85 -12.50
N VAL A 158 -8.01 16.15 -12.45
CA VAL A 158 -8.71 15.79 -11.21
C VAL A 158 -8.81 14.28 -11.10
N VAL A 159 -8.44 13.72 -9.94
CA VAL A 159 -8.64 12.31 -9.60
C VAL A 159 -9.66 12.24 -8.46
N ALA A 160 -10.79 11.61 -8.72
CA ALA A 160 -11.79 11.30 -7.71
C ALA A 160 -11.92 9.78 -7.62
N PRO A 161 -11.71 9.16 -6.43
CA PRO A 161 -11.83 7.71 -6.31
C PRO A 161 -13.26 7.27 -6.66
N PRO A 162 -13.46 6.08 -7.27
CA PRO A 162 -14.80 5.54 -7.49
C PRO A 162 -15.52 5.45 -6.14
N GLY A 163 -16.85 5.60 -6.15
CA GLY A 163 -17.66 5.64 -4.93
C GLY A 163 -17.40 4.46 -4.00
N SER A 164 -17.52 4.71 -2.71
CA SER A 164 -17.48 3.70 -1.64
C SER A 164 -18.75 2.88 -1.64
#